data_96f00b0891dc5b1a60e71970bad2bed6
#
_entry.id   96f00b0891dc5b1a60e71970bad2bed6
#
_cell.length_a   1.000
_cell.length_b   1.000
_cell.length_c   1.000
_cell.angle_alpha   90.00
_cell.angle_beta   90.00
_cell.angle_gamma   90.00
#
_symmetry.space_group_name_H-M   'P 1'
#
loop_
_entity.id
_entity.type
_entity.pdbx_description
1 polymer ?
#
loop_
_entity_poly.entity_id
_entity_poly.type
_entity_poly.pdbx_seq_one_letter_code
_entity_poly.pdbx_strand_id
1 'polypeptide(L)'
;MKILITGSAGFINGYVVSELLEAGHEVVGIDNNSKYGPIDKSYDKHPRYCTVKDDAKNAGLLKELASDCDQILAAAAMIGGISYFHSHAYDLLAENERIIASTFDAAIWAFQNRRLKKINVLSSSMVFESTSEFPSAEGAQRRSPPPLSTYGFQKLACEYFAQGAYEQYGLPYTIIRPFNCVGVGERRALTDKVIMSGNISLAMSHVVPDLVQKVAKGQDPLHILGKGNQVRHYTYGGDLARGIRMCIENSAAVNEDFNLSTPHGHTVLQIAEEIWNRINPGKPFRYASDEAFKYDVQMRVPSTEKAKRVLGFEATTPLRRILDEVVPWVVEQIRLGNI
;
A
#
# COMPACT_ATOMS: atom_id res chain seq x y z
N MET A 1 1.04 -2.07 -23.32
CA MET A 1 1.43 -0.68 -22.98
C MET A 1 2.77 -0.74 -22.25
N LYS A 2 3.51 0.37 -22.25
CA LYS A 2 4.71 0.53 -21.42
C LYS A 2 4.40 1.45 -20.24
N ILE A 3 4.68 0.99 -19.02
CA ILE A 3 4.25 1.63 -17.78
C ILE A 3 5.48 1.91 -16.91
N LEU A 4 5.67 3.17 -16.52
CA LEU A 4 6.67 3.55 -15.51
C LEU A 4 6.05 3.41 -14.12
N ILE A 5 6.74 2.70 -13.20
CA ILE A 5 6.32 2.52 -11.81
C ILE A 5 7.37 3.12 -10.89
N THR A 6 7.01 4.16 -10.13
CA THR A 6 7.86 4.67 -9.05
C THR A 6 7.67 3.83 -7.78
N GLY A 7 8.76 3.48 -7.09
CA GLY A 7 8.71 2.58 -5.92
C GLY A 7 8.51 1.11 -6.31
N SER A 8 9.07 0.68 -7.44
CA SER A 8 8.82 -0.64 -8.05
C SER A 8 9.27 -1.84 -7.20
N ALA A 9 10.25 -1.68 -6.31
CA ALA A 9 10.71 -2.73 -5.40
C ALA A 9 9.85 -2.87 -4.12
N GLY A 10 8.87 -1.97 -3.94
CA GLY A 10 7.96 -1.97 -2.78
C GLY A 10 7.06 -3.20 -2.71
N PHE A 11 6.44 -3.42 -1.53
CA PHE A 11 5.60 -4.59 -1.26
C PHE A 11 4.41 -4.71 -2.24
N ILE A 12 3.55 -3.68 -2.32
CA ILE A 12 2.39 -3.68 -3.22
C ILE A 12 2.83 -3.82 -4.68
N ASN A 13 3.86 -3.06 -5.07
CA ASN A 13 4.36 -3.05 -6.44
C ASN A 13 5.00 -4.38 -6.84
N GLY A 14 5.46 -5.21 -5.91
CA GLY A 14 5.85 -6.57 -6.20
C GLY A 14 4.74 -7.39 -6.87
N TYR A 15 3.52 -7.27 -6.37
CA TYR A 15 2.33 -7.88 -6.99
C TYR A 15 1.94 -7.19 -8.30
N VAL A 16 1.97 -5.85 -8.32
CA VAL A 16 1.56 -5.07 -9.51
C VAL A 16 2.47 -5.32 -10.70
N VAL A 17 3.79 -5.37 -10.50
CA VAL A 17 4.74 -5.66 -11.57
C VAL A 17 4.50 -7.05 -12.16
N SER A 18 4.35 -8.09 -11.31
CA SER A 18 3.97 -9.44 -11.76
C SER A 18 2.70 -9.45 -12.60
N GLU A 19 1.63 -8.86 -12.07
CA GLU A 19 0.31 -8.81 -12.72
C GLU A 19 0.36 -8.12 -14.09
N LEU A 20 1.10 -6.99 -14.19
CA LEU A 20 1.24 -6.26 -15.45
C LEU A 20 2.07 -7.03 -16.48
N LEU A 21 3.13 -7.70 -16.06
CA LEU A 21 3.97 -8.52 -16.94
C LEU A 21 3.20 -9.74 -17.46
N GLU A 22 2.42 -10.39 -16.60
CA GLU A 22 1.53 -11.51 -16.97
C GLU A 22 0.45 -11.06 -17.96
N ALA A 23 -0.10 -9.86 -17.79
CA ALA A 23 -1.04 -9.24 -18.72
C ALA A 23 -0.40 -8.77 -20.05
N GLY A 24 0.90 -8.93 -20.23
CA GLY A 24 1.58 -8.61 -21.48
C GLY A 24 2.11 -7.19 -21.59
N HIS A 25 2.10 -6.42 -20.51
CA HIS A 25 2.66 -5.08 -20.49
C HIS A 25 4.18 -5.08 -20.38
N GLU A 26 4.80 -3.96 -20.74
CA GLU A 26 6.20 -3.64 -20.47
C GLU A 26 6.26 -2.72 -19.26
N VAL A 27 7.16 -2.99 -18.32
CA VAL A 27 7.28 -2.24 -17.07
C VAL A 27 8.68 -1.69 -16.91
N VAL A 28 8.77 -0.39 -16.65
CA VAL A 28 9.99 0.30 -16.23
C VAL A 28 9.84 0.67 -14.76
N GLY A 29 10.73 0.17 -13.93
CA GLY A 29 10.73 0.47 -12.49
C GLY A 29 11.79 1.50 -12.11
N ILE A 30 11.51 2.34 -11.11
CA ILE A 30 12.51 3.12 -10.39
C ILE A 30 12.30 2.94 -8.89
N ASP A 31 13.39 2.63 -8.18
CA ASP A 31 13.39 2.47 -6.72
C ASP A 31 14.79 2.74 -6.17
N ASN A 32 14.89 3.42 -5.03
CA ASN A 32 16.17 3.66 -4.37
C ASN A 32 16.55 2.57 -3.36
N ASN A 33 15.68 1.56 -3.19
CA ASN A 33 15.81 0.44 -2.24
C ASN A 33 15.97 0.87 -0.77
N SER A 34 15.52 2.08 -0.41
CA SER A 34 15.71 2.62 0.94
C SER A 34 14.92 1.87 2.01
N LYS A 35 13.78 1.29 1.66
CA LYS A 35 12.90 0.62 2.63
C LYS A 35 13.40 -0.75 3.04
N TYR A 36 13.70 -1.62 2.09
CA TYR A 36 14.01 -3.04 2.32
C TYR A 36 15.44 -3.44 1.93
N GLY A 37 16.22 -2.52 1.36
CA GLY A 37 17.45 -2.87 0.67
C GLY A 37 17.18 -3.55 -0.69
N PRO A 38 18.25 -4.02 -1.36
CA PRO A 38 18.10 -4.80 -2.59
C PRO A 38 17.43 -6.14 -2.28
N ILE A 39 16.40 -6.48 -3.04
CA ILE A 39 15.66 -7.74 -2.93
C ILE A 39 15.47 -8.31 -4.34
N ASP A 40 15.90 -9.55 -4.53
CA ASP A 40 15.63 -10.27 -5.77
C ASP A 40 14.14 -10.60 -5.90
N LYS A 41 13.59 -10.31 -7.06
CA LYS A 41 12.22 -10.61 -7.43
C LYS A 41 12.19 -11.65 -8.53
N SER A 42 11.16 -12.49 -8.55
CA SER A 42 11.00 -13.55 -9.54
C SER A 42 10.97 -13.03 -10.99
N TYR A 43 10.58 -11.80 -11.17
CA TYR A 43 10.45 -11.14 -12.47
C TYR A 43 11.66 -10.28 -12.87
N ASP A 44 12.74 -10.18 -12.08
CA ASP A 44 13.89 -9.30 -12.40
C ASP A 44 14.57 -9.62 -13.72
N LYS A 45 14.49 -10.89 -14.16
CA LYS A 45 15.02 -11.33 -15.44
C LYS A 45 13.95 -11.39 -16.56
N HIS A 46 12.76 -10.87 -16.31
CA HIS A 46 11.70 -10.90 -17.32
C HIS A 46 12.02 -9.95 -18.48
N PRO A 47 11.90 -10.37 -19.76
CA PRO A 47 12.36 -9.56 -20.92
C PRO A 47 11.61 -8.24 -21.11
N ARG A 48 10.43 -8.08 -20.50
CA ARG A 48 9.63 -6.86 -20.52
C ARG A 48 9.71 -6.04 -19.23
N TYR A 49 10.65 -6.36 -18.35
CA TYR A 49 10.91 -5.61 -17.13
C TYR A 49 12.32 -5.04 -17.14
N CYS A 50 12.43 -3.75 -16.83
CA CYS A 50 13.70 -3.14 -16.46
C CYS A 50 13.51 -2.27 -15.23
N THR A 51 14.54 -2.18 -14.40
CA THR A 51 14.52 -1.32 -13.21
C THR A 51 15.78 -0.48 -13.12
N VAL A 52 15.61 0.74 -12.64
CA VAL A 52 16.70 1.69 -12.38
C VAL A 52 16.75 1.95 -10.88
N LYS A 53 17.94 1.80 -10.31
CA LYS A 53 18.18 2.13 -8.91
C LYS A 53 18.50 3.62 -8.79
N ASP A 54 17.50 4.42 -8.48
CA ASP A 54 17.64 5.86 -8.24
C ASP A 54 16.44 6.36 -7.42
N ASP A 55 16.50 7.62 -7.00
CA ASP A 55 15.46 8.26 -6.21
C ASP A 55 14.37 8.87 -7.10
N ALA A 56 13.11 8.61 -6.77
CA ALA A 56 11.96 9.20 -7.47
C ALA A 56 11.84 10.74 -7.30
N LYS A 57 12.71 11.37 -6.54
CA LYS A 57 12.90 12.84 -6.51
C LYS A 57 13.74 13.37 -7.69
N ASN A 58 14.39 12.50 -8.43
CA ASN A 58 15.18 12.88 -9.61
C ASN A 58 14.27 13.12 -10.82
N ALA A 59 13.72 14.34 -10.91
CA ALA A 59 12.78 14.72 -11.97
C ALA A 59 13.41 14.62 -13.38
N GLY A 60 14.72 14.83 -13.52
CA GLY A 60 15.44 14.67 -14.80
C GLY A 60 15.38 13.23 -15.30
N LEU A 61 15.79 12.30 -14.46
CA LEU A 61 15.73 10.87 -14.76
C LEU A 61 14.30 10.36 -14.97
N LEU A 62 13.34 10.83 -14.15
CA LEU A 62 11.93 10.48 -14.36
C LEU A 62 11.40 10.91 -15.73
N LYS A 63 11.81 12.10 -16.24
CA LYS A 63 11.46 12.53 -17.59
C LYS A 63 12.06 11.61 -18.66
N GLU A 64 13.30 11.19 -18.48
CA GLU A 64 13.96 10.25 -19.41
C GLU A 64 13.21 8.91 -19.43
N LEU A 65 12.93 8.32 -18.26
CA LEU A 65 12.22 7.06 -18.12
C LEU A 65 10.77 7.12 -18.63
N ALA A 66 10.09 8.26 -18.45
CA ALA A 66 8.72 8.45 -18.90
C ALA A 66 8.62 8.74 -20.42
N SER A 67 9.73 9.04 -21.10
CA SER A 67 9.74 9.56 -22.48
C SER A 67 9.09 8.64 -23.51
N ASP A 68 9.12 7.33 -23.29
CA ASP A 68 8.50 6.32 -24.16
C ASP A 68 7.44 5.47 -23.44
N CYS A 69 6.98 5.88 -22.26
CA CYS A 69 5.93 5.23 -21.51
C CYS A 69 4.54 5.74 -21.92
N ASP A 70 3.56 4.84 -21.88
CA ASP A 70 2.15 5.16 -22.12
C ASP A 70 1.47 5.71 -20.85
N GLN A 71 1.85 5.21 -19.67
CA GLN A 71 1.30 5.62 -18.39
C GLN A 71 2.36 5.59 -17.29
N ILE A 72 2.11 6.33 -16.21
CA ILE A 72 2.88 6.27 -14.96
C ILE A 72 1.99 5.73 -13.85
N LEU A 73 2.53 4.85 -12.99
CA LEU A 73 1.99 4.53 -11.67
C LEU A 73 2.86 5.23 -10.62
N ALA A 74 2.34 6.30 -10.06
CA ALA A 74 2.97 7.06 -8.98
C ALA A 74 2.73 6.36 -7.64
N ALA A 75 3.66 5.49 -7.23
CA ALA A 75 3.52 4.64 -6.06
C ALA A 75 4.70 4.71 -5.08
N ALA A 76 5.79 5.41 -5.43
CA ALA A 76 6.88 5.66 -4.50
C ALA A 76 6.40 6.51 -3.32
N ALA A 77 6.72 6.07 -2.12
CA ALA A 77 6.49 6.83 -0.91
C ALA A 77 7.43 6.33 0.21
N MET A 78 7.90 7.27 1.01
CA MET A 78 8.47 6.96 2.32
C MET A 78 7.33 6.54 3.24
N ILE A 79 7.30 5.28 3.63
CA ILE A 79 6.20 4.70 4.40
C ILE A 79 6.70 3.67 5.40
N GLY A 80 6.15 3.69 6.59
CA GLY A 80 6.34 2.69 7.64
C GLY A 80 5.03 2.29 8.29
N GLY A 81 5.07 1.61 9.43
CA GLY A 81 3.90 1.34 10.26
C GLY A 81 3.39 2.58 10.99
N ILE A 82 2.30 2.40 11.76
CA ILE A 82 1.69 3.50 12.51
C ILE A 82 2.68 4.20 13.46
N SER A 83 3.61 3.46 14.05
CA SER A 83 4.69 3.99 14.88
C SER A 83 5.64 4.91 14.12
N TYR A 84 5.90 4.60 12.85
CA TYR A 84 6.76 5.40 11.99
C TYR A 84 6.13 6.77 11.69
N PHE A 85 4.83 6.82 11.45
CA PHE A 85 4.10 8.08 11.18
C PHE A 85 4.22 9.07 12.34
N HIS A 86 4.22 8.59 13.57
CA HIS A 86 4.31 9.46 14.75
C HIS A 86 5.74 9.90 15.04
N SER A 87 6.74 9.08 14.73
CA SER A 87 8.14 9.42 15.05
C SER A 87 8.84 10.23 13.96
N HIS A 88 8.35 10.21 12.71
CA HIS A 88 8.96 10.87 11.55
C HIS A 88 7.93 11.72 10.76
N ALA A 89 7.03 12.39 11.48
CA ALA A 89 5.91 13.09 10.85
C ALA A 89 6.34 14.15 9.82
N TYR A 90 7.36 14.96 10.15
CA TYR A 90 7.88 15.98 9.24
C TYR A 90 8.60 15.35 8.03
N ASP A 91 9.54 14.44 8.29
CA ASP A 91 10.34 13.82 7.22
C ASP A 91 9.45 13.07 6.23
N LEU A 92 8.46 12.32 6.75
CA LEU A 92 7.49 11.62 5.93
C LEU A 92 6.72 12.57 5.01
N LEU A 93 6.19 13.66 5.56
CA LEU A 93 5.46 14.64 4.76
C LEU A 93 6.38 15.29 3.72
N ALA A 94 7.52 15.83 4.16
CA ALA A 94 8.43 16.57 3.29
C ALA A 94 9.02 15.71 2.15
N GLU A 95 9.43 14.47 2.44
CA GLU A 95 9.98 13.58 1.43
C GLU A 95 8.91 13.13 0.43
N ASN A 96 7.72 12.78 0.91
CA ASN A 96 6.64 12.33 0.03
C ASN A 96 6.10 13.46 -0.87
N GLU A 97 6.06 14.72 -0.38
CA GLU A 97 5.72 15.85 -1.23
C GLU A 97 6.76 16.10 -2.33
N ARG A 98 8.04 15.95 -2.04
CA ARG A 98 9.09 16.04 -3.06
C ARG A 98 8.98 14.91 -4.11
N ILE A 99 8.73 13.68 -3.66
CA ILE A 99 8.57 12.51 -4.54
C ILE A 99 7.38 12.72 -5.48
N ILE A 100 6.22 13.10 -4.94
CA ILE A 100 5.02 13.25 -5.76
C ILE A 100 5.14 14.43 -6.72
N ALA A 101 5.68 15.57 -6.27
CA ALA A 101 5.92 16.72 -7.12
C ALA A 101 6.83 16.38 -8.29
N SER A 102 7.99 15.75 -8.05
CA SER A 102 8.91 15.33 -9.11
C SER A 102 8.27 14.35 -10.09
N THR A 103 7.43 13.44 -9.58
CA THR A 103 6.71 12.48 -10.44
C THR A 103 5.69 13.20 -11.33
N PHE A 104 4.94 14.18 -10.79
CA PHE A 104 4.01 14.97 -11.58
C PHE A 104 4.70 15.89 -12.59
N ASP A 105 5.83 16.52 -12.25
CA ASP A 105 6.64 17.31 -13.18
C ASP A 105 7.09 16.47 -14.39
N ALA A 106 7.50 15.23 -14.14
CA ALA A 106 7.87 14.32 -15.21
C ALA A 106 6.64 13.86 -16.04
N ALA A 107 5.52 13.58 -15.39
CA ALA A 107 4.28 13.18 -16.04
C ALA A 107 3.71 14.29 -16.92
N ILE A 108 3.64 15.54 -16.44
CA ILE A 108 3.18 16.70 -17.19
C ILE A 108 4.08 16.91 -18.42
N TRP A 109 5.40 16.89 -18.23
CA TRP A 109 6.34 17.02 -19.33
C TRP A 109 6.16 15.91 -20.39
N ALA A 110 6.04 14.64 -19.96
CA ALA A 110 5.87 13.51 -20.86
C ALA A 110 4.50 13.53 -21.57
N PHE A 111 3.44 14.02 -20.92
CA PHE A 111 2.13 14.22 -21.51
C PHE A 111 2.16 15.30 -22.61
N GLN A 112 2.83 16.42 -22.36
CA GLN A 112 2.89 17.53 -23.30
C GLN A 112 3.87 17.30 -24.46
N ASN A 113 4.94 16.54 -24.26
CA ASN A 113 6.05 16.43 -25.20
C ASN A 113 6.31 15.03 -25.74
N ARG A 114 5.63 14.01 -25.21
CA ARG A 114 5.84 12.60 -25.53
C ARG A 114 4.48 11.90 -25.67
N ARG A 115 4.46 10.57 -25.46
CA ARG A 115 3.27 9.74 -25.68
C ARG A 115 2.47 9.38 -24.41
N LEU A 116 2.83 9.95 -23.26
CA LEU A 116 2.11 9.66 -22.01
C LEU A 116 0.64 10.04 -22.14
N LYS A 117 -0.24 9.16 -21.66
CA LYS A 117 -1.69 9.34 -21.78
C LYS A 117 -2.37 9.59 -20.44
N LYS A 118 -1.80 9.05 -19.35
CA LYS A 118 -2.41 9.09 -18.02
C LYS A 118 -1.39 8.86 -16.92
N ILE A 119 -1.65 9.45 -15.74
CA ILE A 119 -0.99 9.09 -14.48
C ILE A 119 -1.96 8.35 -13.56
N ASN A 120 -1.52 7.26 -12.93
CA ASN A 120 -2.26 6.55 -11.89
C ASN A 120 -1.59 6.84 -10.56
N VAL A 121 -2.35 7.30 -9.57
CA VAL A 121 -1.83 7.70 -8.26
C VAL A 121 -2.22 6.70 -7.20
N LEU A 122 -1.24 6.08 -6.57
CA LEU A 122 -1.47 5.19 -5.44
C LEU A 122 -1.65 6.01 -4.16
N SER A 123 -2.91 6.38 -3.89
CA SER A 123 -3.34 7.05 -2.66
C SER A 123 -3.44 6.03 -1.49
N SER A 124 -4.35 6.21 -0.58
CA SER A 124 -4.55 5.32 0.58
C SER A 124 -5.94 5.47 1.17
N SER A 125 -6.43 4.43 1.83
CA SER A 125 -7.59 4.50 2.71
C SER A 125 -7.44 5.52 3.86
N MET A 126 -6.22 5.98 4.14
CA MET A 126 -5.96 7.00 5.17
C MET A 126 -6.50 8.39 4.83
N VAL A 127 -6.90 8.64 3.60
CA VAL A 127 -7.63 9.88 3.26
C VAL A 127 -9.00 9.97 3.95
N PHE A 128 -9.53 8.82 4.39
CA PHE A 128 -10.78 8.72 5.17
C PHE A 128 -10.55 8.68 6.69
N GLU A 129 -9.35 8.99 7.18
CA GLU A 129 -9.00 8.87 8.60
C GLU A 129 -9.98 9.60 9.53
N SER A 130 -10.46 10.77 9.13
CA SER A 130 -11.36 11.63 9.91
C SER A 130 -12.84 11.52 9.49
N THR A 131 -13.19 10.54 8.65
CA THR A 131 -14.59 10.39 8.23
C THR A 131 -15.46 9.77 9.31
N SER A 132 -16.72 10.20 9.34
CA SER A 132 -17.80 9.55 10.10
C SER A 132 -18.78 8.79 9.17
N GLU A 133 -18.52 8.78 7.86
CA GLU A 133 -19.38 8.12 6.87
C GLU A 133 -18.89 6.68 6.63
N PHE A 134 -19.72 5.69 6.96
CA PHE A 134 -19.44 4.27 6.76
C PHE A 134 -20.61 3.54 6.10
N PRO A 135 -20.37 2.71 5.08
CA PRO A 135 -19.07 2.52 4.41
C PRO A 135 -18.60 3.79 3.69
N SER A 136 -17.28 4.07 3.74
CA SER A 136 -16.70 5.27 3.13
C SER A 136 -16.68 5.11 1.61
N ALA A 137 -17.55 5.84 0.93
CA ALA A 137 -17.57 5.90 -0.53
C ALA A 137 -16.55 6.92 -1.06
N GLU A 138 -16.23 6.81 -2.34
CA GLU A 138 -15.44 7.82 -3.04
C GLU A 138 -16.12 9.20 -2.92
N GLY A 139 -15.32 10.23 -2.60
CA GLY A 139 -15.81 11.58 -2.30
C GLY A 139 -16.08 11.86 -0.82
N ALA A 140 -16.18 10.84 0.06
CA ALA A 140 -16.37 11.06 1.50
C ALA A 140 -15.22 11.86 2.14
N GLN A 141 -13.97 11.69 1.66
CA GLN A 141 -12.81 12.46 2.13
C GLN A 141 -12.94 13.97 1.90
N ARG A 142 -13.72 14.39 0.91
CA ARG A 142 -13.96 15.83 0.64
C ARG A 142 -14.98 16.45 1.58
N ARG A 143 -15.81 15.63 2.22
CA ARG A 143 -16.86 16.07 3.19
C ARG A 143 -16.41 15.88 4.63
N SER A 144 -15.29 15.22 4.83
CA SER A 144 -14.71 14.97 6.15
C SER A 144 -13.68 16.05 6.51
N PRO A 145 -13.39 16.27 7.80
CA PRO A 145 -12.22 17.04 8.20
C PRO A 145 -10.94 16.41 7.58
N PRO A 146 -9.89 17.23 7.37
CA PRO A 146 -8.62 16.69 6.89
C PRO A 146 -8.10 15.57 7.83
N PRO A 147 -7.34 14.59 7.29
CA PRO A 147 -6.68 13.60 8.12
C PRO A 147 -5.80 14.22 9.20
N LEU A 148 -5.82 13.64 10.40
CA LEU A 148 -5.03 14.12 11.55
C LEU A 148 -3.56 13.70 11.44
N SER A 149 -3.28 12.54 10.84
CA SER A 149 -1.92 12.09 10.60
C SER A 149 -1.31 12.79 9.38
N THR A 150 -0.01 13.09 9.45
CA THR A 150 0.75 13.64 8.32
C THR A 150 0.75 12.68 7.12
N TYR A 151 0.66 11.37 7.37
CA TYR A 151 0.54 10.37 6.31
C TYR A 151 -0.81 10.45 5.58
N GLY A 152 -1.92 10.50 6.32
CA GLY A 152 -3.24 10.64 5.72
C GLY A 152 -3.36 11.95 4.93
N PHE A 153 -2.84 13.05 5.52
CA PHE A 153 -2.79 14.34 4.85
C PHE A 153 -1.96 14.30 3.56
N GLN A 154 -0.77 13.69 3.60
CA GLN A 154 0.09 13.55 2.44
C GLN A 154 -0.59 12.75 1.31
N LYS A 155 -1.31 11.67 1.65
CA LYS A 155 -2.06 10.90 0.66
C LYS A 155 -3.24 11.69 0.08
N LEU A 156 -3.88 12.54 0.87
CA LEU A 156 -4.89 13.48 0.37
C LEU A 156 -4.24 14.52 -0.55
N ALA A 157 -3.07 15.08 -0.20
CA ALA A 157 -2.33 16.00 -1.06
C ALA A 157 -1.99 15.38 -2.42
N CYS A 158 -1.59 14.10 -2.49
CA CYS A 158 -1.37 13.40 -3.75
C CYS A 158 -2.59 13.43 -4.68
N GLU A 159 -3.81 13.34 -4.11
CA GLU A 159 -5.06 13.44 -4.88
C GLU A 159 -5.28 14.84 -5.43
N TYR A 160 -4.91 15.88 -4.67
CA TYR A 160 -4.93 17.27 -5.15
C TYR A 160 -3.88 17.54 -6.23
N PHE A 161 -2.70 16.93 -6.17
CA PHE A 161 -1.73 16.98 -7.28
C PHE A 161 -2.34 16.44 -8.58
N ALA A 162 -3.07 15.32 -8.52
CA ALA A 162 -3.72 14.74 -9.68
C ALA A 162 -4.79 15.67 -10.27
N GLN A 163 -5.66 16.21 -9.41
CA GLN A 163 -6.72 17.13 -9.83
C GLN A 163 -6.17 18.43 -10.37
N GLY A 164 -5.21 19.07 -9.70
CA GLY A 164 -4.59 20.31 -10.14
C GLY A 164 -3.81 20.14 -11.44
N ALA A 165 -3.11 19.02 -11.64
CA ALA A 165 -2.43 18.72 -12.90
C ALA A 165 -3.42 18.54 -14.07
N TYR A 166 -4.59 17.94 -13.81
CA TYR A 166 -5.65 17.86 -14.81
C TYR A 166 -6.27 19.23 -15.11
N GLU A 167 -6.60 20.01 -14.09
CA GLU A 167 -7.20 21.32 -14.24
C GLU A 167 -6.28 22.30 -15.01
N GLN A 168 -4.99 22.27 -14.72
CA GLN A 168 -4.03 23.22 -15.29
C GLN A 168 -3.45 22.76 -16.63
N TYR A 169 -3.15 21.46 -16.78
CA TYR A 169 -2.40 20.93 -17.92
C TYR A 169 -3.17 19.91 -18.75
N GLY A 170 -4.37 19.52 -18.30
CA GLY A 170 -5.17 18.49 -18.96
C GLY A 170 -4.64 17.08 -18.79
N LEU A 171 -3.69 16.81 -17.87
CA LEU A 171 -3.11 15.49 -17.65
C LEU A 171 -4.16 14.54 -17.06
N PRO A 172 -4.62 13.51 -17.80
CA PRO A 172 -5.59 12.56 -17.27
C PRO A 172 -5.01 11.74 -16.12
N TYR A 173 -5.86 11.40 -15.15
CA TYR A 173 -5.44 10.66 -13.97
C TYR A 173 -6.40 9.52 -13.60
N THR A 174 -5.95 8.63 -12.72
CA THR A 174 -6.79 7.74 -11.92
C THR A 174 -6.25 7.72 -10.50
N ILE A 175 -7.11 7.95 -9.49
CA ILE A 175 -6.75 7.85 -8.08
C ILE A 175 -7.15 6.47 -7.58
N ILE A 176 -6.22 5.77 -6.95
CA ILE A 176 -6.40 4.40 -6.46
C ILE A 176 -6.15 4.38 -4.96
N ARG A 177 -7.14 3.95 -4.17
CA ARG A 177 -7.06 3.86 -2.70
C ARG A 177 -7.08 2.42 -2.24
N PRO A 178 -5.91 1.82 -1.98
CA PRO A 178 -5.83 0.50 -1.35
C PRO A 178 -6.30 0.53 0.10
N PHE A 179 -7.00 -0.54 0.51
CA PHE A 179 -7.35 -0.78 1.90
C PHE A 179 -6.57 -1.98 2.44
N ASN A 180 -5.72 -1.74 3.44
CA ASN A 180 -4.99 -2.74 4.23
C ASN A 180 -4.50 -3.94 3.41
N CYS A 181 -3.58 -3.69 2.47
CA CYS A 181 -2.98 -4.75 1.67
C CYS A 181 -2.26 -5.77 2.54
N VAL A 182 -2.52 -7.05 2.30
CA VAL A 182 -1.87 -8.18 2.99
C VAL A 182 -1.39 -9.21 1.97
N GLY A 183 -0.21 -9.75 2.19
CA GLY A 183 0.36 -10.77 1.31
C GLY A 183 1.81 -11.09 1.69
N VAL A 184 2.44 -11.97 0.92
CA VAL A 184 3.85 -12.29 1.06
C VAL A 184 4.73 -11.19 0.48
N GLY A 185 5.95 -11.04 1.01
CA GLY A 185 6.93 -10.05 0.49
C GLY A 185 7.01 -8.75 1.29
N GLU A 186 6.17 -8.54 2.31
CA GLU A 186 6.39 -7.48 3.27
C GLU A 186 7.53 -7.84 4.22
N ARG A 187 8.57 -7.02 4.28
CA ARG A 187 9.78 -7.25 5.08
C ARG A 187 9.97 -6.17 6.13
N ARG A 188 10.89 -6.42 7.06
CA ARG A 188 11.35 -5.41 8.00
C ARG A 188 11.95 -4.22 7.25
N ALA A 189 11.54 -3.00 7.61
CA ALA A 189 12.18 -1.80 7.08
C ALA A 189 13.55 -1.56 7.74
N LEU A 190 14.51 -1.09 6.96
CA LEU A 190 15.89 -0.86 7.44
C LEU A 190 16.00 0.29 8.45
N THR A 191 15.08 1.24 8.39
CA THR A 191 15.13 2.52 9.11
C THR A 191 14.13 2.65 10.25
N ASP A 192 13.33 1.61 10.53
CA ASP A 192 12.32 1.70 11.59
C ASP A 192 12.96 1.74 12.98
N LYS A 193 12.45 2.64 13.83
CA LYS A 193 12.81 2.64 15.25
C LYS A 193 12.26 1.39 15.94
N VAL A 194 13.03 0.88 16.88
CA VAL A 194 12.59 -0.26 17.70
C VAL A 194 11.47 0.19 18.65
N ILE A 195 10.29 -0.38 18.47
CA ILE A 195 9.15 -0.21 19.38
C ILE A 195 8.82 -1.58 19.97
N MET A 196 8.66 -1.63 21.27
CA MET A 196 8.33 -2.86 21.98
C MET A 196 6.80 -3.01 22.11
N SER A 197 6.32 -4.24 21.93
CA SER A 197 4.96 -4.67 22.27
C SER A 197 5.10 -5.94 23.14
N GLY A 198 4.83 -5.79 24.41
CA GLY A 198 5.27 -6.79 25.40
C GLY A 198 6.79 -6.99 25.33
N ASN A 199 7.22 -8.24 25.15
CA ASN A 199 8.63 -8.63 25.09
C ASN A 199 9.21 -8.74 23.67
N ILE A 200 8.46 -8.35 22.65
CA ILE A 200 8.86 -8.45 21.23
C ILE A 200 8.91 -7.08 20.59
N SER A 201 9.97 -6.83 19.84
CA SER A 201 10.14 -5.64 19.02
C SER A 201 9.24 -5.72 17.79
N LEU A 202 8.49 -4.64 17.51
CA LEU A 202 7.71 -4.49 16.28
C LEU A 202 8.68 -4.35 15.10
N ALA A 203 8.77 -5.36 14.26
CA ALA A 203 9.64 -5.36 13.09
C ALA A 203 8.87 -5.14 11.79
N MET A 204 7.54 -5.35 11.84
CA MET A 204 6.69 -5.30 10.65
C MET A 204 5.80 -4.06 10.66
N SER A 205 5.57 -3.51 9.47
CA SER A 205 4.82 -2.26 9.33
C SER A 205 3.30 -2.44 9.46
N HIS A 206 2.78 -3.65 9.22
CA HIS A 206 1.34 -3.91 9.22
C HIS A 206 0.94 -4.99 10.24
N VAL A 207 -0.33 -4.93 10.64
CA VAL A 207 -0.91 -5.72 11.74
C VAL A 207 -0.74 -7.22 11.53
N VAL A 208 -1.06 -7.75 10.34
CA VAL A 208 -1.06 -9.20 10.11
C VAL A 208 0.34 -9.80 10.25
N PRO A 209 1.37 -9.35 9.52
CA PRO A 209 2.71 -9.91 9.68
C PRO A 209 3.31 -9.64 11.07
N ASP A 210 2.94 -8.54 11.73
CA ASP A 210 3.37 -8.27 13.11
C ASP A 210 2.78 -9.28 14.11
N LEU A 211 1.49 -9.56 14.02
CA LEU A 211 0.86 -10.58 14.86
C LEU A 211 1.45 -11.97 14.61
N VAL A 212 1.69 -12.34 13.35
CA VAL A 212 2.36 -13.62 13.01
C VAL A 212 3.74 -13.70 13.65
N GLN A 213 4.53 -12.62 13.56
CA GLN A 213 5.86 -12.53 14.17
C GLN A 213 5.80 -12.77 15.69
N LYS A 214 4.89 -12.10 16.38
CA LYS A 214 4.73 -12.22 17.84
C LYS A 214 4.39 -13.64 18.26
N VAL A 215 3.39 -14.24 17.60
CA VAL A 215 2.96 -15.61 17.90
C VAL A 215 4.08 -16.62 17.57
N ALA A 216 4.75 -16.48 16.42
CA ALA A 216 5.84 -17.36 16.00
C ALA A 216 7.06 -17.28 16.91
N LYS A 217 7.33 -16.12 17.53
CA LYS A 217 8.38 -15.92 18.53
C LYS A 217 7.95 -16.35 19.95
N GLY A 218 6.76 -16.95 20.10
CA GLY A 218 6.28 -17.56 21.35
C GLY A 218 5.71 -16.55 22.35
N GLN A 219 5.24 -15.38 21.91
CA GLN A 219 4.61 -14.43 22.83
C GLN A 219 3.26 -14.99 23.35
N ASP A 220 3.15 -15.15 24.65
CA ASP A 220 1.96 -15.66 25.36
C ASP A 220 1.86 -15.02 26.75
N PRO A 221 0.85 -14.19 27.05
CA PRO A 221 -0.26 -13.80 26.17
C PRO A 221 0.20 -12.96 24.96
N LEU A 222 -0.56 -13.03 23.86
CA LEU A 222 -0.31 -12.22 22.67
C LEU A 222 -0.62 -10.75 22.96
N HIS A 223 0.34 -9.87 22.78
CA HIS A 223 0.16 -8.43 22.96
C HIS A 223 -0.47 -7.78 21.73
N ILE A 224 -1.57 -7.06 21.91
CA ILE A 224 -2.34 -6.37 20.88
C ILE A 224 -2.39 -4.88 21.21
N LEU A 225 -2.08 -4.01 20.25
CA LEU A 225 -2.20 -2.57 20.42
C LEU A 225 -3.68 -2.16 20.47
N GLY A 226 -4.06 -1.49 21.55
CA GLY A 226 -5.45 -1.14 21.85
C GLY A 226 -6.28 -2.36 22.25
N LYS A 227 -7.61 -2.22 22.15
CA LYS A 227 -8.55 -3.27 22.56
C LYS A 227 -8.75 -4.40 21.54
N GLY A 228 -8.17 -4.26 20.34
CA GLY A 228 -8.30 -5.23 19.27
C GLY A 228 -9.66 -5.24 18.55
N ASN A 229 -10.57 -4.33 18.88
CA ASN A 229 -11.89 -4.21 18.25
C ASN A 229 -11.91 -3.29 17.01
N GLN A 230 -10.73 -2.75 16.62
CA GLN A 230 -10.59 -1.97 15.39
C GLN A 230 -10.95 -2.82 14.17
N VAL A 231 -11.84 -2.30 13.32
CA VAL A 231 -12.27 -3.00 12.11
C VAL A 231 -11.41 -2.60 10.92
N ARG A 232 -10.94 -3.61 10.17
CA ARG A 232 -10.14 -3.45 8.94
C ARG A 232 -10.63 -4.41 7.86
N HIS A 233 -10.47 -4.00 6.62
CA HIS A 233 -10.73 -4.81 5.43
C HIS A 233 -9.39 -5.22 4.83
N TYR A 234 -8.97 -6.46 5.09
CA TYR A 234 -7.65 -6.97 4.68
C TYR A 234 -7.72 -7.52 3.26
N THR A 235 -7.17 -6.78 2.32
CA THR A 235 -7.23 -7.09 0.89
C THR A 235 -5.95 -7.82 0.46
N TYR A 236 -6.10 -8.94 -0.23
CA TYR A 236 -4.97 -9.70 -0.77
C TYR A 236 -4.18 -8.89 -1.79
N GLY A 237 -2.84 -8.98 -1.73
CA GLY A 237 -1.96 -8.24 -2.64
C GLY A 237 -2.20 -8.56 -4.11
N GLY A 238 -2.50 -9.82 -4.45
CA GLY A 238 -2.85 -10.23 -5.82
C GLY A 238 -4.19 -9.66 -6.30
N ASP A 239 -5.23 -9.65 -5.46
CA ASP A 239 -6.49 -8.99 -5.81
C ASP A 239 -6.30 -7.49 -6.03
N LEU A 240 -5.51 -6.84 -5.15
CA LEU A 240 -5.22 -5.43 -5.27
C LEU A 240 -4.46 -5.11 -6.57
N ALA A 241 -3.45 -5.91 -6.91
CA ALA A 241 -2.69 -5.76 -8.15
C ALA A 241 -3.58 -5.88 -9.39
N ARG A 242 -4.50 -6.86 -9.40
CA ARG A 242 -5.50 -7.01 -10.45
C ARG A 242 -6.40 -5.77 -10.55
N GLY A 243 -6.86 -5.22 -9.42
CA GLY A 243 -7.66 -3.98 -9.40
C GLY A 243 -6.88 -2.77 -9.93
N ILE A 244 -5.60 -2.65 -9.58
CA ILE A 244 -4.71 -1.60 -10.10
C ILE A 244 -4.53 -1.75 -11.63
N ARG A 245 -4.30 -2.97 -12.12
CA ARG A 245 -4.24 -3.23 -13.56
C ARG A 245 -5.55 -2.82 -14.27
N MET A 246 -6.70 -3.17 -13.70
CA MET A 246 -7.99 -2.77 -14.25
C MET A 246 -8.15 -1.24 -14.30
N CYS A 247 -7.67 -0.51 -13.29
CA CYS A 247 -7.62 0.95 -13.32
C CYS A 247 -6.71 1.50 -14.44
N ILE A 248 -5.59 0.83 -14.70
CA ILE A 248 -4.64 1.20 -15.75
C ILE A 248 -5.22 0.98 -17.15
N GLU A 249 -5.88 -0.17 -17.36
CA GLU A 249 -6.37 -0.62 -18.67
C GLU A 249 -7.72 -0.02 -19.06
N ASN A 250 -8.60 0.26 -18.09
CA ASN A 250 -9.99 0.63 -18.38
C ASN A 250 -10.13 2.12 -18.69
N SER A 251 -10.68 2.46 -19.85
CA SER A 251 -10.97 3.85 -20.22
C SER A 251 -11.97 4.54 -19.31
N ALA A 252 -12.89 3.78 -18.69
CA ALA A 252 -13.84 4.32 -17.71
C ALA A 252 -13.18 4.74 -16.38
N ALA A 253 -11.88 4.43 -16.18
CA ALA A 253 -11.13 4.88 -15.01
C ALA A 253 -10.46 6.26 -15.20
N VAL A 254 -10.56 6.85 -16.39
CA VAL A 254 -9.95 8.15 -16.68
C VAL A 254 -10.67 9.26 -15.91
N ASN A 255 -9.89 10.04 -15.14
CA ASN A 255 -10.36 11.13 -14.27
C ASN A 255 -11.31 10.66 -13.15
N GLU A 256 -11.14 9.41 -12.74
CA GLU A 256 -11.93 8.76 -11.70
C GLU A 256 -11.06 8.34 -10.51
N ASP A 257 -11.73 8.03 -9.42
CA ASP A 257 -11.11 7.52 -8.19
C ASP A 257 -11.78 6.23 -7.74
N PHE A 258 -11.02 5.29 -7.17
CA PHE A 258 -11.53 3.99 -6.77
C PHE A 258 -10.97 3.54 -5.42
N ASN A 259 -11.85 3.03 -4.57
CA ASN A 259 -11.50 2.23 -3.42
C ASN A 259 -11.29 0.78 -3.84
N LEU A 260 -10.08 0.25 -3.68
CA LEU A 260 -9.80 -1.15 -3.97
C LEU A 260 -9.69 -1.94 -2.66
N SER A 261 -10.70 -2.77 -2.40
CA SER A 261 -10.80 -3.52 -1.14
C SER A 261 -11.66 -4.76 -1.27
N THR A 262 -11.49 -5.68 -0.31
CA THR A 262 -12.51 -6.68 0.01
C THR A 262 -13.70 -6.02 0.73
N PRO A 263 -14.94 -6.48 0.50
CA PRO A 263 -16.11 -6.01 1.26
C PRO A 263 -16.18 -6.58 2.69
N HIS A 264 -15.30 -7.52 3.05
CA HIS A 264 -15.35 -8.24 4.33
C HIS A 264 -14.42 -7.60 5.36
N GLY A 265 -15.01 -7.08 6.44
CA GLY A 265 -14.29 -6.50 7.57
C GLY A 265 -13.99 -7.53 8.67
N HIS A 266 -12.85 -7.38 9.34
CA HIS A 266 -12.46 -8.20 10.49
C HIS A 266 -11.88 -7.31 11.57
N THR A 267 -12.11 -7.69 12.83
CA THR A 267 -11.43 -7.05 13.96
C THR A 267 -10.00 -7.57 14.09
N VAL A 268 -9.14 -6.79 14.73
CA VAL A 268 -7.76 -7.22 15.03
C VAL A 268 -7.75 -8.48 15.91
N LEU A 269 -8.70 -8.59 16.86
CA LEU A 269 -8.86 -9.81 17.70
C LEU A 269 -9.17 -11.03 16.85
N GLN A 270 -10.12 -10.96 15.93
CA GLN A 270 -10.45 -12.08 15.04
C GLN A 270 -9.23 -12.55 14.25
N ILE A 271 -8.45 -11.60 13.71
CA ILE A 271 -7.21 -11.94 12.99
C ILE A 271 -6.18 -12.58 13.93
N ALA A 272 -6.02 -12.02 15.12
CA ALA A 272 -5.07 -12.54 16.11
C ALA A 272 -5.39 -13.98 16.52
N GLU A 273 -6.66 -14.28 16.77
CA GLU A 273 -7.13 -15.64 17.11
C GLU A 273 -6.94 -16.61 15.94
N GLU A 274 -7.25 -16.20 14.72
CA GLU A 274 -7.02 -17.00 13.51
C GLU A 274 -5.53 -17.34 13.30
N ILE A 275 -4.63 -16.37 13.54
CA ILE A 275 -3.18 -16.58 13.48
C ILE A 275 -2.72 -17.49 14.61
N TRP A 276 -3.20 -17.24 15.84
CA TRP A 276 -2.86 -18.06 17.00
C TRP A 276 -3.19 -19.54 16.79
N ASN A 277 -4.41 -19.83 16.33
CA ASN A 277 -4.87 -21.19 16.10
C ASN A 277 -4.08 -21.94 15.01
N ARG A 278 -3.51 -21.21 14.02
CA ARG A 278 -2.64 -21.81 13.00
C ARG A 278 -1.26 -22.17 13.51
N ILE A 279 -0.71 -21.36 14.40
CA ILE A 279 0.67 -21.56 14.92
C ILE A 279 0.68 -22.42 16.17
N ASN A 280 -0.34 -22.30 17.02
CA ASN A 280 -0.49 -22.99 18.31
C ASN A 280 -1.76 -23.85 18.37
N PRO A 281 -1.95 -24.84 17.48
CA PRO A 281 -3.17 -25.65 17.48
C PRO A 281 -3.38 -26.31 18.82
N GLY A 282 -4.61 -26.21 19.37
CA GLY A 282 -5.00 -26.81 20.65
C GLY A 282 -4.59 -26.01 21.90
N LYS A 283 -3.88 -24.90 21.77
CA LYS A 283 -3.62 -24.00 22.91
C LYS A 283 -4.71 -22.92 23.00
N PRO A 284 -5.23 -22.61 24.21
CA PRO A 284 -6.21 -21.54 24.35
C PRO A 284 -5.61 -20.20 23.93
N PHE A 285 -6.37 -19.40 23.15
CA PHE A 285 -6.00 -18.05 22.79
C PHE A 285 -6.05 -17.14 24.01
N ARG A 286 -4.95 -16.46 24.30
CA ARG A 286 -4.83 -15.46 25.37
C ARG A 286 -4.18 -14.20 24.81
N TYR A 287 -4.71 -13.05 25.19
CA TYR A 287 -4.15 -11.78 24.78
C TYR A 287 -4.06 -10.76 25.91
N ALA A 288 -3.19 -9.78 25.74
CA ALA A 288 -3.06 -8.59 26.57
C ALA A 288 -3.17 -7.35 25.68
N SER A 289 -3.83 -6.30 26.18
CA SER A 289 -3.95 -5.03 25.49
C SER A 289 -2.77 -4.11 25.87
N ASP A 290 -2.03 -3.63 24.87
CA ASP A 290 -1.06 -2.56 25.04
C ASP A 290 -1.74 -1.19 24.79
N GLU A 291 -1.09 -0.10 25.15
CA GLU A 291 -1.58 1.23 24.86
C GLU A 291 -1.74 1.48 23.36
N ALA A 292 -2.89 2.00 22.96
CA ALA A 292 -3.15 2.35 21.56
C ALA A 292 -2.38 3.60 21.15
N PHE A 293 -2.01 3.71 19.86
CA PHE A 293 -1.46 4.95 19.33
C PHE A 293 -2.50 6.09 19.36
N LYS A 294 -2.02 7.33 19.51
CA LYS A 294 -2.83 8.53 19.68
C LYS A 294 -3.92 8.74 18.62
N TYR A 295 -3.66 8.31 17.38
CA TYR A 295 -4.56 8.47 16.22
C TYR A 295 -4.97 7.12 15.62
N ASP A 296 -5.21 6.11 16.48
CA ASP A 296 -5.64 4.80 15.99
C ASP A 296 -7.08 4.87 15.44
N VAL A 297 -7.21 4.63 14.13
CA VAL A 297 -8.49 4.65 13.43
C VAL A 297 -9.30 3.42 13.83
N GLN A 298 -10.45 3.62 14.49
CA GLN A 298 -11.26 2.50 14.99
C GLN A 298 -12.01 1.78 13.86
N MET A 299 -12.53 2.50 12.89
CA MET A 299 -13.28 1.94 11.76
C MET A 299 -12.67 2.39 10.44
N ARG A 300 -12.34 1.44 9.58
CA ARG A 300 -11.89 1.67 8.21
C ARG A 300 -12.64 0.74 7.28
N VAL A 301 -13.85 1.15 6.93
CA VAL A 301 -14.85 0.37 6.19
C VAL A 301 -15.08 1.02 4.83
N PRO A 302 -14.59 0.42 3.73
CA PRO A 302 -14.77 0.96 2.38
C PRO A 302 -16.16 0.68 1.82
N SER A 303 -16.66 1.56 0.94
CA SER A 303 -17.56 1.16 -0.11
C SER A 303 -16.76 0.59 -1.28
N THR A 304 -17.14 -0.57 -1.79
CA THR A 304 -16.51 -1.24 -2.95
C THR A 304 -17.39 -1.15 -4.20
N GLU A 305 -18.54 -0.50 -4.10
CA GLU A 305 -19.59 -0.50 -5.12
C GLU A 305 -19.16 0.17 -6.43
N LYS A 306 -18.39 1.26 -6.35
CA LYS A 306 -17.93 1.97 -7.55
C LYS A 306 -16.94 1.11 -8.34
N ALA A 307 -15.98 0.51 -7.67
CA ALA A 307 -14.99 -0.37 -8.31
C ALA A 307 -15.67 -1.58 -8.97
N LYS A 308 -16.66 -2.18 -8.30
CA LYS A 308 -17.46 -3.28 -8.86
C LYS A 308 -18.26 -2.84 -10.08
N ARG A 309 -19.00 -1.74 -9.99
CA ARG A 309 -19.87 -1.26 -11.06
C ARG A 309 -19.12 -0.78 -12.29
N VAL A 310 -18.02 -0.03 -12.10
CA VAL A 310 -17.31 0.66 -13.19
C VAL A 310 -16.21 -0.23 -13.78
N LEU A 311 -15.47 -0.92 -12.94
CA LEU A 311 -14.33 -1.74 -13.36
C LEU A 311 -14.66 -3.23 -13.45
N GLY A 312 -15.73 -3.69 -12.82
CA GLY A 312 -15.99 -5.12 -12.59
C GLY A 312 -15.04 -5.72 -11.55
N PHE A 313 -14.42 -4.88 -10.70
CA PHE A 313 -13.46 -5.33 -9.69
C PHE A 313 -14.18 -5.83 -8.45
N GLU A 314 -13.80 -7.03 -8.02
CA GLU A 314 -14.12 -7.61 -6.71
C GLU A 314 -12.88 -8.31 -6.16
N ALA A 315 -12.52 -8.00 -4.91
CA ALA A 315 -11.49 -8.76 -4.20
C ALA A 315 -12.13 -10.05 -3.66
N THR A 316 -11.72 -11.18 -4.23
CA THR A 316 -12.36 -12.48 -4.00
C THR A 316 -11.58 -13.41 -3.08
N THR A 317 -10.32 -13.11 -2.79
CA THR A 317 -9.47 -13.95 -1.94
C THR A 317 -9.89 -13.84 -0.47
N PRO A 318 -10.40 -14.92 0.15
CA PRO A 318 -10.85 -14.86 1.54
C PRO A 318 -9.66 -14.76 2.50
N LEU A 319 -9.88 -14.14 3.67
CA LEU A 319 -8.85 -13.96 4.70
C LEU A 319 -8.14 -15.29 5.05
N ARG A 320 -8.87 -16.38 5.15
CA ARG A 320 -8.29 -17.70 5.43
C ARG A 320 -7.19 -18.05 4.43
N ARG A 321 -7.42 -17.85 3.14
CA ARG A 321 -6.44 -18.14 2.10
C ARG A 321 -5.22 -17.22 2.20
N ILE A 322 -5.44 -15.94 2.52
CA ILE A 322 -4.37 -14.97 2.75
C ILE A 322 -3.47 -15.44 3.90
N LEU A 323 -4.07 -15.85 5.03
CA LEU A 323 -3.33 -16.32 6.18
C LEU A 323 -2.61 -17.66 5.93
N ASP A 324 -3.17 -18.53 5.09
CA ASP A 324 -2.52 -19.80 4.71
C ASP A 324 -1.21 -19.57 3.90
N GLU A 325 -1.06 -18.41 3.26
CA GLU A 325 0.16 -18.00 2.57
C GLU A 325 1.11 -17.18 3.46
N VAL A 326 0.55 -16.19 4.17
CA VAL A 326 1.35 -15.21 4.93
C VAL A 326 1.96 -15.82 6.18
N VAL A 327 1.21 -16.66 6.90
CA VAL A 327 1.71 -17.25 8.16
C VAL A 327 2.96 -18.11 7.93
N PRO A 328 2.97 -19.11 7.03
CA PRO A 328 4.17 -19.91 6.81
C PRO A 328 5.32 -19.07 6.22
N TRP A 329 5.01 -18.08 5.39
CA TRP A 329 6.03 -17.20 4.83
C TRP A 329 6.74 -16.36 5.91
N VAL A 330 6.01 -15.72 6.83
CA VAL A 330 6.61 -14.94 7.93
C VAL A 330 7.42 -15.84 8.87
N VAL A 331 6.90 -17.04 9.21
CA VAL A 331 7.63 -18.02 10.04
C VAL A 331 8.97 -18.39 9.38
N GLU A 332 8.98 -18.60 8.07
CA GLU A 332 10.22 -18.89 7.33
C GLU A 332 11.18 -17.69 7.33
N GLN A 333 10.67 -16.47 7.17
CA GLN A 333 11.53 -15.26 7.24
C GLN A 333 12.17 -15.09 8.62
N ILE A 334 11.46 -15.43 9.70
CA ILE A 334 12.02 -15.47 11.06
C ILE A 334 13.13 -16.52 11.15
N ARG A 335 12.89 -17.74 10.65
CA ARG A 335 13.88 -18.82 10.64
C ARG A 335 15.16 -18.45 9.88
N LEU A 336 15.03 -17.68 8.80
CA LEU A 336 16.13 -17.19 7.99
C LEU A 336 16.83 -15.93 8.58
N GLY A 337 16.33 -15.39 9.69
CA GLY A 337 16.89 -14.19 10.32
C GLY A 337 16.58 -12.88 9.58
N ASN A 338 15.63 -12.88 8.68
CA ASN A 338 15.20 -11.70 7.91
C ASN A 338 14.21 -10.81 8.69
N ILE A 339 13.64 -11.35 9.79
CA ILE A 339 12.66 -10.68 10.67
C ILE A 339 13.01 -10.93 12.14
#